data_63d4384c85ecf9f960c8935d4fbf2fe7
#
_entry.id   63d4384c85ecf9f960c8935d4fbf2fe7
#
_cell.length_a   1.000
_cell.length_b   1.000
_cell.length_c   1.000
_cell.angle_alpha   90.00
_cell.angle_beta   90.00
_cell.angle_gamma   90.00
#
_symmetry.space_group_name_H-M   'P 1'
#
loop_
_entity.id
_entity.type
_entity.pdbx_description
1 polymer ?
#
loop_
_entity_poly.entity_id
_entity_poly.type
_entity_poly.pdbx_seq_one_letter_code
_entity_poly.pdbx_strand_id
1 'polypeptide(L)'
;MGLRAAFMFIAPQGNPQQHQATVTTPEVEVITVAVSDYAGACRAAEDLVGQGCVAIELCGGFGSEGVALVSRAVRGKAVVGVVRFDHHPGLGHRSGDELF
;
A
#
# COMPACT_ATOMS: atom_id res chain seq x y z
N MET A 1 -13.42 17.75 8.56
CA MET A 1 -12.22 16.93 8.69
C MET A 1 -11.70 16.56 7.31
N GLY A 2 -10.43 16.62 7.12
CA GLY A 2 -9.83 16.39 5.83
C GLY A 2 -9.69 14.92 5.44
N LEU A 3 -8.78 14.66 4.54
CA LEU A 3 -8.54 13.34 3.98
C LEU A 3 -7.62 12.52 4.89
N ARG A 4 -8.00 11.27 5.14
CA ARG A 4 -7.08 10.29 5.72
C ARG A 4 -6.74 9.27 4.66
N ALA A 5 -5.47 9.15 4.35
CA ALA A 5 -4.96 8.29 3.29
C ALA A 5 -3.76 7.50 3.78
N ALA A 6 -3.37 6.51 3.03
CA ALA A 6 -2.18 5.73 3.34
C ALA A 6 -1.30 5.58 2.10
N PHE A 7 0.00 5.45 2.33
CA PHE A 7 0.96 5.02 1.33
C PHE A 7 1.57 3.71 1.81
N MET A 8 1.43 2.67 1.02
CA MET A 8 1.92 1.33 1.37
C MET A 8 3.05 0.95 0.45
N PHE A 9 4.17 0.53 1.02
CA PHE A 9 5.28 0.04 0.21
C PHE A 9 5.65 -1.38 0.62
N ILE A 10 6.20 -2.11 -0.35
CA ILE A 10 6.57 -3.50 -0.17
C ILE A 10 8.09 -3.60 -0.08
N ALA A 11 8.57 -4.26 0.96
CA ALA A 11 9.99 -4.38 1.22
C ALA A 11 10.26 -5.69 1.96
N PRO A 12 11.44 -6.32 1.76
CA PRO A 12 11.80 -7.51 2.53
C PRO A 12 11.67 -7.24 4.03
N GLN A 13 11.02 -8.15 4.73
CA GLN A 13 10.81 -8.08 6.18
C GLN A 13 9.97 -6.87 6.63
N GLY A 14 9.24 -6.23 5.71
CA GLY A 14 8.33 -5.17 6.09
C GLY A 14 7.26 -5.68 7.03
N ASN A 15 7.02 -4.94 8.11
CA ASN A 15 6.06 -5.32 9.15
C ASN A 15 5.18 -4.10 9.47
N PRO A 16 3.88 -4.15 9.15
CA PRO A 16 3.00 -2.99 9.32
C PRO A 16 2.93 -2.46 10.75
N GLN A 17 3.08 -3.33 11.76
CA GLN A 17 3.02 -2.89 13.15
C GLN A 17 4.27 -2.14 13.59
N GLN A 18 5.41 -2.45 12.99
CA GLN A 18 6.70 -1.85 13.37
C GLN A 18 7.14 -0.74 12.43
N HIS A 19 6.83 -0.90 11.13
CA HIS A 19 7.34 -0.03 10.09
C HIS A 19 6.23 0.85 9.56
N GLN A 20 5.86 1.86 10.37
CA GLN A 20 4.87 2.83 9.95
C GLN A 20 5.17 4.19 10.56
N ALA A 21 4.70 5.22 9.90
CA ALA A 21 4.80 6.61 10.36
C ALA A 21 3.64 7.41 9.75
N THR A 22 3.24 8.45 10.45
CA THR A 22 2.12 9.28 10.01
C THR A 22 2.58 10.73 9.87
N VAL A 23 2.23 11.35 8.76
CA VAL A 23 2.43 12.78 8.56
C VAL A 23 1.05 13.44 8.57
N THR A 24 0.89 14.41 9.45
CA THR A 24 -0.38 15.09 9.64
C THR A 24 -0.24 16.56 9.26
N THR A 25 -1.10 17.03 8.38
CA THR A 25 -1.25 18.44 8.04
C THR A 25 -2.65 18.89 8.46
N PRO A 26 -2.98 20.19 8.36
CA PRO A 26 -4.33 20.61 8.76
C PRO A 26 -5.46 19.92 8.01
N GLU A 27 -5.25 19.55 6.73
CA GLU A 27 -6.32 18.99 5.90
C GLU A 27 -6.11 17.53 5.52
N VAL A 28 -4.90 16.98 5.70
CA VAL A 28 -4.58 15.64 5.21
C VAL A 28 -3.71 14.90 6.23
N GLU A 29 -4.06 13.65 6.47
CA GLU A 29 -3.22 12.75 7.24
C GLU A 29 -2.84 11.56 6.36
N VAL A 30 -1.54 11.27 6.27
CA VAL A 30 -1.03 10.14 5.47
C VAL A 30 -0.28 9.18 6.38
N ILE A 31 -0.73 7.94 6.39
CA ILE A 31 -0.06 6.86 7.12
C ILE A 31 0.81 6.10 6.12
N THR A 32 2.12 6.09 6.33
CA THR A 32 3.05 5.31 5.51
C THR A 32 3.32 3.99 6.22
N VAL A 33 3.20 2.88 5.51
CA VAL A 33 3.29 1.55 6.12
C VAL A 33 4.03 0.59 5.20
N ALA A 34 4.88 -0.27 5.77
CA ALA A 34 5.62 -1.29 5.04
C ALA A 34 4.95 -2.66 5.20
N VAL A 35 4.95 -3.42 4.11
CA VAL A 35 4.51 -4.83 4.10
C VAL A 35 5.56 -5.67 3.39
N SER A 36 5.51 -7.00 3.53
CA SER A 36 6.52 -7.87 2.96
C SER A 36 6.03 -8.66 1.73
N ASP A 37 4.72 -8.78 1.53
CA ASP A 37 4.14 -9.51 0.40
C ASP A 37 2.71 -9.07 0.16
N TYR A 38 2.08 -9.61 -0.89
CA TYR A 38 0.72 -9.24 -1.27
C TYR A 38 -0.32 -9.66 -0.23
N ALA A 39 -0.15 -10.82 0.39
CA ALA A 39 -1.09 -11.26 1.43
C ALA A 39 -1.07 -10.32 2.63
N GLY A 40 0.13 -9.92 3.06
CA GLY A 40 0.29 -8.92 4.12
C GLY A 40 -0.27 -7.56 3.72
N ALA A 41 -0.11 -7.18 2.45
CA ALA A 41 -0.65 -5.93 1.94
C ALA A 41 -2.19 -5.90 2.03
N CYS A 42 -2.85 -7.00 1.68
CA CYS A 42 -4.31 -7.07 1.79
C CYS A 42 -4.78 -6.91 3.22
N ARG A 43 -4.12 -7.59 4.17
CA ARG A 43 -4.45 -7.46 5.59
C ARG A 43 -4.22 -6.04 6.10
N ALA A 44 -3.09 -5.44 5.74
CA ALA A 44 -2.78 -4.07 6.15
C ALA A 44 -3.78 -3.08 5.56
N ALA A 45 -4.19 -3.27 4.31
CA ALA A 45 -5.19 -2.41 3.67
C ALA A 45 -6.52 -2.46 4.41
N GLU A 46 -6.96 -3.64 4.83
CA GLU A 46 -8.19 -3.79 5.61
C GLU A 46 -8.07 -3.08 6.97
N ASP A 47 -6.92 -3.19 7.61
CA ASP A 47 -6.68 -2.48 8.87
C ASP A 47 -6.70 -0.96 8.67
N LEU A 48 -6.10 -0.47 7.59
CA LEU A 48 -6.09 0.96 7.27
C LEU A 48 -7.50 1.50 7.03
N VAL A 49 -8.34 0.72 6.33
CA VAL A 49 -9.75 1.06 6.16
C VAL A 49 -10.43 1.15 7.52
N GLY A 50 -10.14 0.21 8.42
CA GLY A 50 -10.67 0.24 9.79
C GLY A 50 -10.24 1.48 10.57
N GLN A 51 -9.11 2.07 10.22
CA GLN A 51 -8.62 3.32 10.81
C GLN A 51 -9.17 4.57 10.13
N GLY A 52 -10.00 4.42 9.13
CA GLY A 52 -10.63 5.53 8.44
C GLY A 52 -9.97 5.98 7.15
N CYS A 53 -8.98 5.24 6.65
CA CYS A 53 -8.36 5.56 5.37
C CYS A 53 -9.35 5.32 4.23
N VAL A 54 -9.49 6.29 3.34
CA VAL A 54 -10.39 6.23 2.18
C VAL A 54 -9.63 6.16 0.86
N ALA A 55 -8.31 6.34 0.90
CA ALA A 55 -7.44 6.26 -0.27
C ALA A 55 -6.15 5.58 0.14
N ILE A 56 -5.71 4.62 -0.65
CA ILE A 56 -4.47 3.87 -0.40
C ILE A 56 -3.64 3.90 -1.67
N GLU A 57 -2.42 4.45 -1.57
CA GLU A 57 -1.48 4.47 -2.68
C GLU A 57 -0.47 3.35 -2.49
N LEU A 58 -0.19 2.61 -3.54
CA LEU A 58 0.76 1.50 -3.53
C LEU A 58 2.03 1.92 -4.26
N CYS A 59 3.18 1.51 -3.73
CA CYS A 59 4.46 1.82 -4.34
C CYS A 59 4.67 1.03 -5.63
N GLY A 60 5.68 1.41 -6.40
CA GLY A 60 6.04 0.75 -7.65
C GLY A 60 6.52 -0.69 -7.51
N GLY A 61 6.68 -1.19 -6.30
CA GLY A 61 6.96 -2.60 -6.04
C GLY A 61 5.76 -3.51 -6.22
N PHE A 62 4.55 -2.95 -6.34
CA PHE A 62 3.35 -3.74 -6.62
C PHE A 62 3.18 -3.88 -8.13
N GLY A 63 3.09 -5.12 -8.62
CA GLY A 63 2.71 -5.36 -10.00
C GLY A 63 1.20 -5.31 -10.17
N SER A 64 0.72 -5.50 -11.39
CA SER A 64 -0.71 -5.42 -11.72
C SER A 64 -1.55 -6.40 -10.90
N GLU A 65 -1.04 -7.60 -10.65
CA GLU A 65 -1.75 -8.59 -9.84
C GLU A 65 -1.86 -8.15 -8.38
N GLY A 66 -0.79 -7.58 -7.83
CA GLY A 66 -0.80 -7.08 -6.46
C GLY A 66 -1.78 -5.93 -6.29
N VAL A 67 -1.83 -5.01 -7.26
CA VAL A 67 -2.80 -3.91 -7.26
C VAL A 67 -4.23 -4.47 -7.27
N ALA A 68 -4.49 -5.48 -8.12
CA ALA A 68 -5.82 -6.09 -8.21
C ALA A 68 -6.22 -6.73 -6.88
N LEU A 69 -5.29 -7.42 -6.22
CA LEU A 69 -5.57 -8.08 -4.94
C LEU A 69 -5.94 -7.06 -3.86
N VAL A 70 -5.16 -6.00 -3.72
CA VAL A 70 -5.44 -4.95 -2.72
C VAL A 70 -6.74 -4.24 -3.04
N SER A 71 -6.98 -3.92 -4.32
CA SER A 71 -8.22 -3.27 -4.73
C SER A 71 -9.44 -4.10 -4.37
N ARG A 72 -9.37 -5.42 -4.55
CA ARG A 72 -10.48 -6.31 -4.18
C ARG A 72 -10.68 -6.36 -2.67
N ALA A 73 -9.59 -6.37 -1.91
CA ALA A 73 -9.66 -6.46 -0.44
C ALA A 73 -10.42 -5.27 0.17
N VAL A 74 -10.33 -4.10 -0.44
CA VAL A 74 -10.96 -2.88 0.10
C VAL A 74 -12.09 -2.35 -0.78
N ARG A 75 -12.59 -3.17 -1.71
CA ARG A 75 -13.63 -2.76 -2.66
C ARG A 75 -14.85 -2.20 -1.93
N GLY A 76 -15.31 -1.03 -2.39
CA GLY A 76 -16.45 -0.35 -1.79
C GLY A 76 -16.14 0.41 -0.52
N LYS A 77 -14.89 0.36 -0.03
CA LYS A 77 -14.50 1.00 1.23
C LYS A 77 -13.42 2.05 1.04
N ALA A 78 -12.49 1.79 0.14
CA ALA A 78 -11.41 2.73 -0.18
C ALA A 78 -11.06 2.62 -1.65
N VAL A 79 -10.46 3.68 -2.18
CA VAL A 79 -9.92 3.66 -3.55
C VAL A 79 -8.43 3.38 -3.50
N VAL A 80 -7.92 2.75 -4.54
CA VAL A 80 -6.50 2.37 -4.61
C VAL A 80 -5.86 3.07 -5.80
N GLY A 81 -4.77 3.80 -5.53
CA GLY A 81 -3.91 4.39 -6.53
C GLY A 81 -2.58 3.65 -6.56
N VAL A 82 -1.82 3.82 -7.61
CA VAL A 82 -0.60 3.05 -7.76
C VAL A 82 0.47 3.84 -8.50
N VAL A 83 1.72 3.70 -8.03
CA VAL A 83 2.89 4.14 -8.79
C VAL A 83 3.31 2.95 -9.64
N ARG A 84 3.35 3.14 -10.95
CA ARG A 84 3.61 2.03 -11.87
C ARG A 84 5.06 2.01 -12.32
N PHE A 85 5.69 0.84 -12.12
CA PHE A 85 6.98 0.53 -12.71
C PHE A 85 6.84 -0.78 -13.48
N ASP A 86 7.20 -0.77 -14.75
CA ASP A 86 7.21 -2.00 -15.54
C ASP A 86 8.40 -2.88 -15.14
N HIS A 87 9.54 -2.24 -14.87
CA HIS A 87 10.75 -2.91 -14.44
C HIS A 87 11.35 -2.10 -13.29
N HIS A 88 11.14 -2.56 -12.07
CA HIS A 88 11.56 -1.82 -10.89
C HIS A 88 13.04 -2.06 -10.57
N PRO A 89 13.87 -1.01 -10.48
CA PRO A 89 15.31 -1.21 -10.22
C PRO A 89 15.60 -1.88 -8.87
N GLY A 90 14.77 -1.65 -7.87
CA GLY A 90 14.92 -2.30 -6.57
C GLY A 90 14.54 -3.78 -6.57
N LEU A 91 13.93 -4.28 -7.65
CA LEU A 91 13.50 -5.67 -7.79
C LEU A 91 14.29 -6.39 -8.88
N GLY A 92 15.50 -5.93 -9.18
CA GLY A 92 16.31 -6.51 -10.24
C GLY A 92 15.69 -6.32 -11.62
N HIS A 93 15.03 -5.20 -11.83
CA HIS A 93 14.33 -4.85 -13.08
C HIS A 93 13.23 -5.83 -13.43
N ARG A 94 12.53 -6.34 -12.41
CA ARG A 94 11.39 -7.24 -12.58
C ARG A 94 10.13 -6.60 -12.04
N SER A 95 8.98 -7.20 -12.37
CA SER A 95 7.71 -6.81 -11.78
C SER A 95 7.56 -7.42 -10.39
N GLY A 96 6.87 -6.73 -9.49
CA GLY A 96 6.51 -7.30 -8.20
C GLY A 96 5.68 -8.57 -8.31
N ASP A 97 4.96 -8.75 -9.42
CA ASP A 97 4.15 -9.94 -9.64
C ASP A 97 4.99 -11.22 -9.74
N GLU A 98 6.29 -11.10 -10.08
CA GLU A 98 7.18 -12.24 -10.15
C GLU A 98 7.73 -12.63 -8.77
N LEU A 99 7.62 -11.75 -7.76
CA LEU A 99 8.32 -11.91 -6.48
C LEU A 99 7.37 -12.04 -5.29
N PHE A 100 6.20 -11.43 -5.36
CA PHE A 100 5.30 -11.28 -4.23
C PHE A 100 3.94 -11.88 -4.47
#